data_d84904785999dda6efea59c24f377299
#
_entry.id   d84904785999dda6efea59c24f377299
#
_cell.length_a   1.000
_cell.length_b   1.000
_cell.length_c   1.000
_cell.angle_alpha   90.00
_cell.angle_beta   90.00
_cell.angle_gamma   90.00
#
_symmetry.space_group_name_H-M   'P 1'
#
loop_
_entity.id
_entity.type
_entity.pdbx_description
1 polymer ?
#
loop_
_entity_poly.entity_id
_entity_poly.type
_entity_poly.pdbx_seq_one_letter_code
_entity_poly.pdbx_strand_id
1 'polypeptide(L)'
;LWLDDVRDPFDKDFTPYVALYNPFLNQPHKIIWVKNYEEFLDVIFNEMPDAISFDHDLADEHYNWSINPEDYKERTGMDCVRTLVIYCIERELKLPLCIYHTANPAGKINMETYINNAKKHLGL
;
A
#
# COMPACT_ATOMS: atom_id res chain seq x y z
N LEU A 1 6.20 -2.21 5.42
CA LEU A 1 4.95 -2.93 5.20
C LEU A 1 4.76 -3.21 3.72
N TRP A 2 4.63 -4.47 3.37
CA TRP A 2 4.41 -4.91 1.98
C TRP A 2 2.95 -5.34 1.83
N LEU A 3 2.19 -4.59 1.02
CA LEU A 3 0.79 -4.86 0.73
C LEU A 3 0.67 -5.48 -0.65
N ASP A 4 0.37 -6.77 -0.72
CA ASP A 4 0.21 -7.53 -1.97
C ASP A 4 -0.52 -8.84 -1.66
N ASP A 5 -1.54 -9.17 -2.43
CA ASP A 5 -2.33 -10.40 -2.21
C ASP A 5 -1.66 -11.66 -2.77
N VAL A 6 -0.71 -11.51 -3.69
CA VAL A 6 -0.11 -12.62 -4.44
C VAL A 6 1.40 -12.72 -4.23
N ARG A 7 2.14 -11.60 -4.29
CA ARG A 7 3.59 -11.59 -4.27
C ARG A 7 4.13 -11.64 -2.85
N ASP A 8 4.52 -12.83 -2.41
CA ASP A 8 5.14 -13.07 -1.10
C ASP A 8 6.53 -12.42 -1.08
N PRO A 9 6.81 -11.44 -0.21
CA PRO A 9 8.10 -10.77 -0.18
C PRO A 9 9.25 -11.66 0.33
N PHE A 10 8.92 -12.83 0.88
CA PHE A 10 9.89 -13.80 1.38
C PHE A 10 10.17 -14.93 0.37
N ASP A 11 9.43 -14.98 -0.74
CA ASP A 11 9.63 -15.98 -1.78
C ASP A 11 10.83 -15.58 -2.67
N LYS A 12 11.71 -16.55 -2.92
CA LYS A 12 12.91 -16.34 -3.73
C LYS A 12 12.60 -15.84 -5.14
N ASP A 13 11.48 -16.29 -5.71
CA ASP A 13 11.08 -15.90 -7.05
C ASP A 13 10.72 -14.42 -7.15
N PHE A 14 10.28 -13.83 -6.04
CA PHE A 14 9.92 -12.41 -5.98
C PHE A 14 11.00 -11.52 -5.37
N THR A 15 12.08 -12.07 -4.83
CA THR A 15 13.12 -11.29 -4.18
C THR A 15 13.68 -10.15 -5.05
N PRO A 16 14.03 -10.37 -6.34
CA PRO A 16 14.52 -9.27 -7.16
C PRO A 16 13.49 -8.17 -7.39
N TYR A 17 12.22 -8.53 -7.52
CA TYR A 17 11.13 -7.58 -7.69
C TYR A 17 10.92 -6.77 -6.41
N VAL A 18 10.86 -7.43 -5.27
CA VAL A 18 10.66 -6.78 -3.97
C VAL A 18 11.81 -5.82 -3.65
N ALA A 19 13.04 -6.19 -3.99
CA ALA A 19 14.22 -5.35 -3.76
C ALA A 19 14.12 -3.99 -4.46
N LEU A 20 13.49 -3.92 -5.63
CA LEU A 20 13.31 -2.66 -6.37
C LEU A 20 12.45 -1.65 -5.61
N TYR A 21 11.58 -2.15 -4.73
CA TYR A 21 10.61 -1.33 -3.99
C TYR A 21 10.87 -1.32 -2.48
N ASN A 22 12.07 -1.72 -2.06
CA ASN A 22 12.46 -1.72 -0.65
C ASN A 22 13.47 -0.59 -0.38
N PRO A 23 13.05 0.50 0.29
CA PRO A 23 13.95 1.62 0.54
C PRO A 23 14.99 1.35 1.62
N PHE A 24 14.87 0.25 2.37
CA PHE A 24 15.75 -0.11 3.47
C PHE A 24 16.68 -1.29 3.16
N LEU A 25 16.85 -1.61 1.88
CA LEU A 25 17.58 -2.81 1.44
C LEU A 25 19.00 -2.91 2.02
N ASN A 26 19.69 -1.78 2.19
CA ASN A 26 21.07 -1.71 2.63
C ASN A 26 21.24 -1.46 4.13
N GLN A 27 20.17 -1.60 4.92
CA GLN A 27 20.21 -1.41 6.35
C GLN A 27 19.33 -2.45 7.05
N PRO A 28 19.52 -2.69 8.35
CA PRO A 28 18.66 -3.61 9.10
C PRO A 28 17.21 -3.16 9.03
N HIS A 29 16.31 -4.08 8.66
CA HIS A 29 14.90 -3.81 8.55
C HIS A 29 14.08 -5.08 8.74
N LYS A 30 12.79 -4.92 8.95
CA LYS A 30 11.82 -6.01 9.05
C LYS A 30 10.75 -5.79 7.99
N ILE A 31 10.41 -6.85 7.26
CA ILE A 31 9.31 -6.82 6.29
C ILE A 31 8.08 -7.44 6.94
N ILE A 32 6.96 -6.72 6.91
CA ILE A 32 5.66 -7.23 7.34
C ILE A 32 4.80 -7.34 6.08
N TRP A 33 4.29 -8.55 5.82
CA TRP A 33 3.45 -8.82 4.66
C TRP A 33 1.98 -8.82 5.06
N VAL A 34 1.18 -8.02 4.35
CA VAL A 34 -0.29 -7.99 4.47
C VAL A 34 -0.91 -8.17 3.10
N LYS A 35 -2.04 -8.86 3.05
CA LYS A 35 -2.64 -9.31 1.79
C LYS A 35 -3.93 -8.57 1.43
N ASN A 36 -4.55 -7.88 2.36
CA ASN A 36 -5.84 -7.25 2.17
C ASN A 36 -5.99 -6.02 3.06
N TYR A 37 -7.10 -5.33 2.87
CA TYR A 37 -7.43 -4.10 3.61
C TYR A 37 -7.48 -4.32 5.12
N GLU A 38 -8.11 -5.38 5.58
CA GLU A 38 -8.27 -5.66 7.00
C GLU A 38 -6.92 -5.92 7.69
N GLU A 39 -6.07 -6.73 7.07
CA GLU A 39 -4.71 -6.99 7.60
C GLU A 39 -3.87 -5.71 7.61
N PHE A 40 -4.01 -4.88 6.58
CA PHE A 40 -3.35 -3.58 6.51
C PHE A 40 -3.73 -2.68 7.68
N LEU A 41 -5.03 -2.58 7.97
CA LEU A 41 -5.53 -1.76 9.09
C LEU A 41 -5.00 -2.27 10.43
N ASP A 42 -4.97 -3.58 10.63
CA ASP A 42 -4.46 -4.17 11.89
C ASP A 42 -3.02 -3.73 12.16
N VAL A 43 -2.21 -3.67 11.12
CA VAL A 43 -0.81 -3.25 11.28
C VAL A 43 -0.71 -1.75 11.58
N ILE A 44 -1.33 -0.89 10.77
CA ILE A 44 -1.17 0.56 10.93
C ILE A 44 -1.77 1.07 12.24
N PHE A 45 -2.82 0.44 12.74
CA PHE A 45 -3.45 0.83 14.00
C PHE A 45 -2.65 0.38 15.24
N ASN A 46 -1.84 -0.67 15.11
CA ASN A 46 -0.99 -1.14 16.21
C ASN A 46 0.35 -0.41 16.25
N GLU A 47 1.00 -0.29 15.11
CA GLU A 47 2.29 0.38 15.00
C GLU A 47 2.48 0.89 13.57
N MET A 48 2.61 2.21 13.42
CA MET A 48 2.81 2.81 12.11
C MET A 48 4.17 2.39 11.53
N PRO A 49 4.21 1.76 10.35
CA PRO A 49 5.48 1.38 9.73
C PRO A 49 6.25 2.61 9.23
N ASP A 50 7.56 2.46 9.05
CA ASP A 50 8.41 3.53 8.51
C ASP A 50 8.18 3.74 7.01
N ALA A 51 7.87 2.68 6.29
CA ALA A 51 7.57 2.72 4.87
C ALA A 51 6.52 1.68 4.51
N ILE A 52 5.74 1.97 3.46
CA ILE A 52 4.72 1.08 2.92
C ILE A 52 4.91 0.98 1.42
N SER A 53 4.95 -0.25 0.90
CA SER A 53 4.91 -0.50 -0.54
C SER A 53 3.54 -1.05 -0.90
N PHE A 54 2.82 -0.33 -1.75
CA PHE A 54 1.41 -0.59 -2.08
C PHE A 54 1.26 -1.33 -3.40
N ASP A 55 0.43 -2.38 -3.40
CA ASP A 55 -0.26 -2.87 -4.59
C ASP A 55 -1.66 -2.26 -4.61
N HIS A 56 -2.25 -2.13 -5.80
CA HIS A 56 -3.62 -1.60 -5.94
C HIS A 56 -4.66 -2.72 -5.94
N ASP A 57 -4.42 -3.78 -6.73
CA ASP A 57 -5.38 -4.85 -6.93
C ASP A 57 -5.12 -5.96 -5.92
N LEU A 58 -6.05 -6.17 -4.99
CA LEU A 58 -5.88 -7.04 -3.83
C LEU A 58 -6.78 -8.29 -3.85
N ALA A 59 -7.52 -8.51 -4.94
CA ALA A 59 -8.40 -9.67 -5.10
C ALA A 59 -8.64 -9.94 -6.58
N ASP A 60 -9.05 -11.17 -6.90
CA ASP A 60 -9.30 -11.57 -8.29
C ASP A 60 -10.28 -10.65 -9.01
N GLU A 61 -11.31 -10.17 -8.33
CA GLU A 61 -12.30 -9.25 -8.90
C GLU A 61 -11.70 -7.94 -9.39
N HIS A 62 -10.59 -7.48 -8.79
CA HIS A 62 -9.90 -6.24 -9.20
C HIS A 62 -9.19 -6.38 -10.53
N TYR A 63 -8.89 -7.61 -10.95
CA TYR A 63 -8.28 -7.91 -12.25
C TYR A 63 -9.32 -8.17 -13.34
N ASN A 64 -10.61 -8.22 -12.99
CA ASN A 64 -11.70 -8.47 -13.94
C ASN A 64 -12.30 -7.13 -14.38
N TRP A 65 -11.94 -6.70 -15.59
CA TRP A 65 -12.34 -5.42 -16.16
C TRP A 65 -13.84 -5.29 -16.47
N SER A 66 -14.59 -6.42 -16.44
CA SER A 66 -16.03 -6.39 -16.64
C SER A 66 -16.82 -6.09 -15.35
N ILE A 67 -16.16 -6.06 -14.20
CA ILE A 67 -16.77 -5.69 -12.92
C ILE A 67 -16.49 -4.21 -12.65
N ASN A 68 -17.56 -3.43 -12.40
CA ASN A 68 -17.40 -2.04 -11.99
C ASN A 68 -16.73 -1.96 -10.60
N PRO A 69 -15.79 -1.02 -10.39
CA PRO A 69 -15.18 -0.82 -9.07
C PRO A 69 -16.18 -0.61 -7.94
N GLU A 70 -17.34 -0.03 -8.24
CA GLU A 70 -18.42 0.18 -7.28
C GLU A 70 -19.00 -1.13 -6.73
N ASP A 71 -18.89 -2.21 -7.51
CA ASP A 71 -19.43 -3.53 -7.17
C ASP A 71 -18.40 -4.45 -6.51
N TYR A 72 -17.19 -3.95 -6.24
CA TYR A 72 -16.15 -4.75 -5.58
C TYR A 72 -16.57 -5.12 -4.15
N LYS A 73 -16.40 -6.40 -3.82
CA LYS A 73 -16.61 -6.92 -2.47
C LYS A 73 -15.40 -6.69 -1.58
N GLU A 74 -14.20 -6.69 -2.16
CA GLU A 74 -12.95 -6.48 -1.47
C GLU A 74 -12.42 -5.08 -1.71
N ARG A 75 -11.79 -4.50 -0.69
CA ARG A 75 -11.15 -3.19 -0.78
C ARG A 75 -9.85 -3.26 -1.57
N THR A 76 -9.56 -2.17 -2.29
CA THR A 76 -8.32 -2.02 -3.07
C THR A 76 -7.21 -1.34 -2.29
N GLY A 77 -6.01 -1.28 -2.88
CA GLY A 77 -4.91 -0.49 -2.34
C GLY A 77 -5.24 0.99 -2.19
N MET A 78 -6.09 1.53 -3.08
CA MET A 78 -6.56 2.92 -2.95
C MET A 78 -7.37 3.13 -1.67
N ASP A 79 -8.18 2.17 -1.28
CA ASP A 79 -8.90 2.23 0.00
C ASP A 79 -7.94 2.24 1.18
N CYS A 80 -6.85 1.46 1.10
CA CYS A 80 -5.79 1.47 2.12
C CYS A 80 -5.11 2.84 2.21
N VAL A 81 -4.81 3.46 1.08
CA VAL A 81 -4.20 4.80 1.02
C VAL A 81 -5.12 5.84 1.66
N ARG A 82 -6.40 5.83 1.33
CA ARG A 82 -7.36 6.77 1.90
C ARG A 82 -7.46 6.64 3.41
N THR A 83 -7.56 5.42 3.91
CA THR A 83 -7.65 5.15 5.34
C THR A 83 -6.37 5.55 6.06
N LEU A 84 -5.21 5.27 5.48
CA LEU A 84 -3.93 5.69 6.03
C LEU A 84 -3.86 7.21 6.21
N VAL A 85 -4.24 7.97 5.18
CA VAL A 85 -4.20 9.44 5.22
C VAL A 85 -5.14 9.98 6.29
N ILE A 86 -6.39 9.49 6.32
CA ILE A 86 -7.37 9.93 7.30
C ILE A 86 -6.89 9.63 8.72
N TYR A 87 -6.37 8.43 8.94
CA TYR A 87 -5.84 8.02 10.25
C TYR A 87 -4.68 8.92 10.69
N CYS A 88 -3.74 9.21 9.81
CA CYS A 88 -2.61 10.09 10.10
C CYS A 88 -3.06 11.52 10.40
N ILE A 89 -4.03 12.04 9.65
CA ILE A 89 -4.58 13.38 9.90
C ILE A 89 -5.26 13.44 11.27
N GLU A 90 -6.14 12.50 11.57
CA GLU A 90 -6.90 12.49 12.82
C GLU A 90 -6.02 12.32 14.05
N ARG A 91 -4.92 11.57 13.92
CA ARG A 91 -3.98 11.28 15.02
C ARG A 91 -2.76 12.19 15.01
N GLU A 92 -2.67 13.12 14.08
CA GLU A 92 -1.51 14.03 13.94
C GLU A 92 -0.20 13.27 13.78
N LEU A 93 -0.24 12.15 13.03
CA LEU A 93 0.91 11.31 12.74
C LEU A 93 1.54 11.71 11.41
N LYS A 94 2.86 11.57 11.33
CA LYS A 94 3.58 11.72 10.08
C LYS A 94 3.26 10.56 9.14
N LEU A 95 3.03 10.86 7.85
CA LEU A 95 2.86 9.82 6.84
C LEU A 95 4.17 9.04 6.68
N PRO A 96 4.09 7.68 6.59
CA PRO A 96 5.27 6.90 6.23
C PRO A 96 5.70 7.16 4.79
N LEU A 97 6.91 6.72 4.45
CA LEU A 97 7.36 6.71 3.06
C LEU A 97 6.48 5.75 2.27
N CYS A 98 5.86 6.23 1.19
CA CYS A 98 4.94 5.43 0.36
C CYS A 98 5.57 5.12 -0.99
N ILE A 99 5.56 3.85 -1.37
CA ILE A 99 6.09 3.33 -2.62
C ILE A 99 4.98 2.52 -3.28
N TYR A 100 4.96 2.47 -4.61
CA TYR A 100 3.88 1.84 -5.37
C TYR A 100 4.46 0.82 -6.33
N HIS A 101 4.24 -0.47 -6.04
CA HIS A 101 4.76 -1.58 -6.86
C HIS A 101 3.70 -2.23 -7.73
N THR A 102 2.53 -1.62 -7.83
CA THR A 102 1.43 -2.18 -8.63
C THR A 102 1.71 -2.16 -10.12
N ALA A 103 1.23 -3.18 -10.83
CA ALA A 103 1.24 -3.23 -12.28
C ALA A 103 0.06 -2.47 -12.92
N ASN A 104 -0.85 -1.90 -12.11
CA ASN A 104 -1.99 -1.11 -12.58
C ASN A 104 -1.60 0.37 -12.68
N PRO A 105 -1.36 0.92 -13.90
CA PRO A 105 -0.88 2.30 -14.04
C PRO A 105 -1.87 3.34 -13.52
N ALA A 106 -3.15 3.15 -13.75
CA ALA A 106 -4.19 4.07 -13.27
C ALA A 106 -4.26 4.04 -11.74
N GLY A 107 -4.21 2.86 -11.15
CA GLY A 107 -4.19 2.70 -9.70
C GLY A 107 -2.97 3.36 -9.06
N LYS A 108 -1.80 3.19 -9.67
CA LYS A 108 -0.57 3.83 -9.19
C LYS A 108 -0.69 5.36 -9.19
N ILE A 109 -1.15 5.94 -10.30
CA ILE A 109 -1.32 7.39 -10.42
C ILE A 109 -2.29 7.91 -9.37
N ASN A 110 -3.41 7.23 -9.18
CA ASN A 110 -4.43 7.65 -8.22
C ASN A 110 -3.90 7.63 -6.77
N MET A 111 -3.22 6.56 -6.38
CA MET A 111 -2.63 6.44 -5.05
C MET A 111 -1.55 7.50 -4.81
N GLU A 112 -0.63 7.65 -5.76
CA GLU A 112 0.47 8.61 -5.67
C GLU A 112 -0.04 10.04 -5.61
N THR A 113 -1.02 10.40 -6.43
CA THR A 113 -1.62 11.74 -6.44
C THR A 113 -2.30 12.04 -5.10
N TYR A 114 -3.03 11.08 -4.55
CA TYR A 114 -3.70 11.25 -3.27
C TYR A 114 -2.71 11.49 -2.14
N ILE A 115 -1.65 10.70 -2.08
CA ILE A 115 -0.59 10.84 -1.06
C ILE A 115 0.14 12.18 -1.22
N ASN A 116 0.49 12.58 -2.44
CA ASN A 116 1.19 13.83 -2.69
C ASN A 116 0.34 15.04 -2.31
N ASN A 117 -0.96 15.02 -2.58
CA ASN A 117 -1.88 16.06 -2.16
C ASN A 117 -2.01 16.12 -0.63
N ALA A 118 -2.06 14.98 0.02
CA ALA A 118 -2.09 14.92 1.49
C ALA A 118 -0.83 15.50 2.11
N LYS A 119 0.34 15.19 1.55
CA LYS A 119 1.62 15.74 2.02
C LYS A 119 1.65 17.26 1.91
N LYS A 120 1.17 17.83 0.81
CA LYS A 120 1.08 19.28 0.64
C LYS A 120 0.17 19.91 1.69
N HIS A 121 -0.99 19.31 1.91
CA HIS A 121 -1.97 19.80 2.89
C HIS A 121 -1.43 19.75 4.32
N LEU A 122 -0.66 18.71 4.65
CA LEU A 122 -0.06 18.53 5.98
C LEU A 122 1.26 19.30 6.16
N GLY A 123 1.76 19.97 5.12
CA GLY A 123 3.05 20.68 5.16
C GLY A 123 4.26 19.75 5.18
N LEU A 124 4.12 18.55 4.66
CA LEU A 124 5.18 17.53 4.63
C LEU A 124 5.91 17.49 3.28
#